data_02a44e0662f50709a53ded82310f1d8b
#
_entry.id   02a44e0662f50709a53ded82310f1d8b
#
_cell.length_a   1.000
_cell.length_b   1.000
_cell.length_c   1.000
_cell.angle_alpha   90.00
_cell.angle_beta   90.00
_cell.angle_gamma   90.00
#
_symmetry.space_group_name_H-M   'P 1'
#
loop_
_entity.id
_entity.type
_entity.pdbx_description
1 polymer ?
#
loop_
_entity_poly.entity_id
_entity_poly.type
_entity_poly.pdbx_seq_one_letter_code
_entity_poly.pdbx_strand_id
1 'polypeptide(L)'
;MRDMEELCPSALLMNYVNPMAANSIGMGMASKIPFVGLCHGVQTTLDLIAGYVGEKKEDIDFVAAGINHMAWFLKLEKDGADLYPKFREIFERPEYFINDKVRGETMRHFGYFMTESSGHLSEYLPYFRKNQKALDLYCDQPGFGGASGAYYYFCDMLARKYQEVDYLSFEKGDLTPRSKEYCSNVIEAMETDKIFRFNGNVINKGYIANLPDGCCVEVPMFADKYGLHPESVGKLPQQLAMLNQMDVSVQLLAAEAALKGDPELLFAAVAADPLTSAVLTLKEIRDMVAEMLEDQRQWLPQYEGKSLRTLDIIPTPAGLEGVAVPLDPALAIVHRFGKLADN
;
A
#
# COMPACT_ATOMS: atom_id res chain seq x y z
N MET A 1 15.02 -14.87 6.90
CA MET A 1 14.62 -15.95 5.98
C MET A 1 15.76 -16.96 5.74
N ARG A 2 16.98 -16.56 5.33
CA ARG A 2 18.09 -17.50 5.09
C ARG A 2 18.43 -18.34 6.32
N ASP A 3 18.56 -17.71 7.49
CA ASP A 3 18.82 -18.44 8.75
C ASP A 3 17.66 -19.39 9.11
N MET A 4 16.41 -19.04 8.77
CA MET A 4 15.26 -19.92 8.96
C MET A 4 15.31 -21.14 8.04
N GLU A 5 15.79 -21.02 6.80
CA GLU A 5 15.95 -22.18 5.90
C GLU A 5 16.93 -23.19 6.45
N GLU A 6 17.96 -22.72 7.18
CA GLU A 6 18.96 -23.57 7.80
C GLU A 6 18.50 -24.12 9.16
N LEU A 7 17.92 -23.28 10.02
CA LEU A 7 17.66 -23.61 11.42
C LEU A 7 16.24 -24.15 11.68
N CYS A 8 15.26 -23.71 10.90
CA CYS A 8 13.84 -24.10 11.08
C CYS A 8 13.05 -24.08 9.76
N PRO A 9 13.39 -24.95 8.79
CA PRO A 9 12.83 -24.89 7.41
C PRO A 9 11.32 -25.18 7.33
N SER A 10 10.72 -25.73 8.36
CA SER A 10 9.28 -25.98 8.45
C SER A 10 8.49 -24.88 9.18
N ALA A 11 9.16 -23.84 9.65
CA ALA A 11 8.50 -22.75 10.38
C ALA A 11 7.64 -21.89 9.43
N LEU A 12 6.51 -21.40 9.94
CA LEU A 12 5.69 -20.37 9.29
C LEU A 12 6.10 -18.99 9.82
N LEU A 13 6.50 -18.10 8.93
CA LEU A 13 6.74 -16.70 9.29
C LEU A 13 5.45 -15.89 9.20
N MET A 14 4.98 -15.36 10.30
CA MET A 14 3.85 -14.42 10.37
C MET A 14 4.39 -12.99 10.50
N ASN A 15 4.23 -12.18 9.47
CA ASN A 15 4.83 -10.85 9.36
C ASN A 15 3.81 -9.74 9.62
N TYR A 16 4.13 -8.83 10.55
CA TYR A 16 3.41 -7.58 10.77
C TYR A 16 4.21 -6.34 10.32
N VAL A 17 5.43 -6.54 9.82
CA VAL A 17 6.33 -5.42 9.51
C VAL A 17 6.02 -4.83 8.15
N ASN A 18 5.94 -3.51 8.10
CA ASN A 18 5.78 -2.72 6.88
C ASN A 18 7.16 -2.29 6.30
N PRO A 19 7.21 -2.05 4.98
CA PRO A 19 6.13 -2.13 3.97
C PRO A 19 5.73 -3.58 3.65
N MET A 20 4.53 -3.97 4.08
CA MET A 20 4.07 -5.37 4.07
C MET A 20 4.21 -6.05 2.72
N ALA A 21 3.66 -5.42 1.66
CA ALA A 21 3.61 -6.04 0.34
C ALA A 21 5.01 -6.18 -0.27
N ALA A 22 5.86 -5.15 -0.19
CA ALA A 22 7.23 -5.21 -0.71
C ALA A 22 8.08 -6.23 0.07
N ASN A 23 7.95 -6.27 1.41
CA ASN A 23 8.61 -7.28 2.24
C ASN A 23 8.16 -8.70 1.86
N SER A 24 6.85 -8.92 1.67
CA SER A 24 6.29 -10.22 1.27
C SER A 24 6.80 -10.66 -0.09
N ILE A 25 6.85 -9.75 -1.08
CA ILE A 25 7.42 -10.01 -2.41
C ILE A 25 8.90 -10.39 -2.26
N GLY A 26 9.68 -9.58 -1.53
CA GLY A 26 11.10 -9.85 -1.28
C GLY A 26 11.34 -11.19 -0.58
N MET A 27 10.52 -11.55 0.41
CA MET A 27 10.55 -12.86 1.07
C MET A 27 10.26 -14.00 0.09
N GLY A 28 9.21 -13.86 -0.72
CA GLY A 28 8.83 -14.86 -1.72
C GLY A 28 9.87 -15.05 -2.83
N MET A 29 10.60 -13.98 -3.19
CA MET A 29 11.70 -14.03 -4.17
C MET A 29 12.98 -14.67 -3.58
N ALA A 30 13.25 -14.45 -2.30
CA ALA A 30 14.51 -14.79 -1.66
C ALA A 30 14.51 -16.14 -0.94
N SER A 31 13.34 -16.72 -0.62
CA SER A 31 13.24 -17.88 0.27
C SER A 31 12.05 -18.78 -0.05
N LYS A 32 12.16 -20.04 0.38
CA LYS A 32 11.07 -21.04 0.32
C LYS A 32 10.31 -21.18 1.65
N ILE A 33 10.72 -20.48 2.70
CA ILE A 33 10.02 -20.50 3.98
C ILE A 33 8.58 -19.99 3.78
N PRO A 34 7.57 -20.74 4.22
CA PRO A 34 6.18 -20.29 4.15
C PRO A 34 6.00 -19.05 5.02
N PHE A 35 5.23 -18.11 4.51
CA PHE A 35 4.94 -16.87 5.25
C PHE A 35 3.52 -16.37 4.95
N VAL A 36 3.03 -15.52 5.83
CA VAL A 36 1.82 -14.72 5.65
C VAL A 36 2.01 -13.34 6.26
N GLY A 37 1.58 -12.32 5.55
CA GLY A 37 1.49 -10.97 6.10
C GLY A 37 0.13 -10.76 6.80
N LEU A 38 0.17 -10.19 7.99
CA LEU A 38 -1.01 -9.94 8.83
C LEU A 38 -1.19 -8.44 9.02
N CYS A 39 -2.39 -7.93 8.74
CA CYS A 39 -2.75 -6.52 8.90
C CYS A 39 -4.15 -6.41 9.49
N HIS A 40 -4.33 -5.56 10.50
CA HIS A 40 -5.63 -5.32 11.12
C HIS A 40 -6.54 -4.36 10.32
N GLY A 41 -6.05 -3.79 9.20
CA GLY A 41 -6.75 -2.79 8.39
C GLY A 41 -8.16 -3.22 7.96
N VAL A 42 -8.34 -4.47 7.54
CA VAL A 42 -9.67 -5.01 7.18
C VAL A 42 -10.60 -5.01 8.39
N GLN A 43 -10.12 -5.52 9.53
CA GLN A 43 -10.96 -5.69 10.72
C GLN A 43 -11.36 -4.34 11.34
N THR A 44 -10.42 -3.41 11.43
CA THR A 44 -10.69 -2.07 11.97
C THR A 44 -11.58 -1.24 11.06
N THR A 45 -11.43 -1.41 9.74
CA THR A 45 -12.31 -0.74 8.77
C THR A 45 -13.71 -1.34 8.79
N LEU A 46 -13.86 -2.64 8.99
CA LEU A 46 -15.18 -3.26 9.15
C LEU A 46 -15.88 -2.75 10.42
N ASP A 47 -15.16 -2.56 11.54
CA ASP A 47 -15.70 -1.93 12.76
C ASP A 47 -16.22 -0.51 12.44
N LEU A 48 -15.47 0.26 11.66
CA LEU A 48 -15.85 1.60 11.24
C LEU A 48 -17.10 1.59 10.34
N ILE A 49 -17.14 0.71 9.34
CA ILE A 49 -18.30 0.55 8.43
C ILE A 49 -19.54 0.18 9.24
N ALA A 50 -19.42 -0.78 10.16
CA ALA A 50 -20.52 -1.19 11.04
C ALA A 50 -21.09 0.01 11.83
N GLY A 51 -20.21 0.85 12.38
CA GLY A 51 -20.59 2.10 13.04
C GLY A 51 -21.31 3.08 12.11
N TYR A 52 -20.84 3.27 10.88
CA TYR A 52 -21.47 4.13 9.90
C TYR A 52 -22.88 3.65 9.50
N VAL A 53 -23.02 2.36 9.20
CA VAL A 53 -24.32 1.82 8.76
C VAL A 53 -25.26 1.49 9.92
N GLY A 54 -24.79 1.63 11.18
CA GLY A 54 -25.57 1.37 12.39
C GLY A 54 -25.93 -0.10 12.61
N GLU A 55 -24.99 -0.99 12.21
CA GLU A 55 -25.14 -2.45 12.35
C GLU A 55 -24.07 -3.00 13.28
N LYS A 56 -24.27 -4.23 13.77
CA LYS A 56 -23.20 -4.93 14.49
C LYS A 56 -22.25 -5.57 13.47
N LYS A 57 -20.95 -5.51 13.75
CA LYS A 57 -19.90 -6.09 12.90
C LYS A 57 -20.14 -7.57 12.62
N GLU A 58 -20.58 -8.30 13.64
CA GLU A 58 -20.83 -9.75 13.57
C GLU A 58 -22.00 -10.11 12.64
N ASP A 59 -22.88 -9.16 12.36
CA ASP A 59 -24.05 -9.33 11.49
C ASP A 59 -23.71 -8.95 10.01
N ILE A 60 -22.50 -8.50 9.72
CA ILE A 60 -22.10 -8.06 8.39
C ILE A 60 -21.31 -9.18 7.67
N ASP A 61 -21.89 -9.72 6.63
CA ASP A 61 -21.17 -10.55 5.67
C ASP A 61 -20.36 -9.67 4.72
N PHE A 62 -19.08 -9.96 4.58
CA PHE A 62 -18.20 -9.15 3.74
C PHE A 62 -17.18 -9.99 2.96
N VAL A 63 -16.72 -9.42 1.86
CA VAL A 63 -15.52 -9.85 1.13
C VAL A 63 -14.65 -8.63 0.92
N ALA A 64 -13.42 -8.68 1.41
CA ALA A 64 -12.42 -7.66 1.16
C ALA A 64 -11.22 -8.29 0.44
N ALA A 65 -10.77 -7.66 -0.66
CA ALA A 65 -9.60 -8.12 -1.40
C ALA A 65 -8.93 -6.98 -2.17
N GLY A 66 -7.63 -7.11 -2.40
CA GLY A 66 -6.79 -6.13 -3.10
C GLY A 66 -5.32 -6.32 -2.75
N ILE A 67 -4.65 -5.23 -2.41
CA ILE A 67 -3.28 -5.25 -1.87
C ILE A 67 -3.26 -4.67 -0.46
N ASN A 68 -2.23 -4.95 0.30
CA ASN A 68 -2.10 -4.41 1.66
C ASN A 68 -2.23 -2.89 1.67
N HIS A 69 -3.03 -2.36 2.61
CA HIS A 69 -3.42 -0.96 2.78
C HIS A 69 -4.24 -0.38 1.62
N MET A 70 -4.54 -1.15 0.58
CA MET A 70 -5.50 -0.78 -0.48
C MET A 70 -6.25 -2.03 -0.98
N ALA A 71 -6.85 -2.76 -0.04
CA ALA A 71 -7.88 -3.75 -0.32
C ALA A 71 -9.27 -3.10 -0.28
N TRP A 72 -10.21 -3.65 -1.02
CA TRP A 72 -11.53 -3.09 -1.24
C TRP A 72 -12.60 -3.99 -0.65
N PHE A 73 -13.59 -3.43 0.04
CA PHE A 73 -14.77 -4.16 0.44
C PHE A 73 -15.64 -4.41 -0.81
N LEU A 74 -15.49 -5.57 -1.42
CA LEU A 74 -16.19 -5.95 -2.65
C LEU A 74 -17.65 -6.33 -2.39
N LYS A 75 -17.91 -6.82 -1.17
CA LYS A 75 -19.22 -7.22 -0.68
C LYS A 75 -19.41 -6.71 0.74
N LEU A 76 -20.58 -6.14 1.01
CA LEU A 76 -21.07 -5.75 2.33
C LEU A 76 -22.55 -6.07 2.38
N GLU A 77 -22.95 -7.09 3.15
CA GLU A 77 -24.35 -7.54 3.23
C GLU A 77 -24.75 -7.80 4.67
N LYS A 78 -26.06 -7.67 4.94
CA LYS A 78 -26.69 -8.17 6.15
C LYS A 78 -27.97 -8.91 5.79
N ASP A 79 -28.10 -10.14 6.23
CA ASP A 79 -29.24 -11.00 5.94
C ASP A 79 -29.54 -11.10 4.40
N GLY A 80 -28.48 -11.07 3.58
CA GLY A 80 -28.54 -11.08 2.13
C GLY A 80 -28.89 -9.74 1.47
N ALA A 81 -29.07 -8.67 2.25
CA ALA A 81 -29.31 -7.33 1.71
C ALA A 81 -28.01 -6.54 1.56
N ASP A 82 -27.78 -5.94 0.37
CA ASP A 82 -26.62 -5.09 0.10
C ASP A 82 -26.67 -3.81 0.95
N LEU A 83 -25.61 -3.56 1.72
CA LEU A 83 -25.45 -2.37 2.57
C LEU A 83 -24.86 -1.16 1.83
N TYR A 84 -24.30 -1.34 0.63
CA TYR A 84 -23.65 -0.25 -0.10
C TYR A 84 -24.58 0.93 -0.45
N PRO A 85 -25.85 0.72 -0.85
CA PRO A 85 -26.76 1.85 -1.09
C PRO A 85 -26.88 2.76 0.13
N LYS A 86 -27.14 2.20 1.32
CA LYS A 86 -27.20 2.93 2.60
C LYS A 86 -25.85 3.59 2.94
N PHE A 87 -24.74 2.86 2.76
CA PHE A 87 -23.41 3.35 3.07
C PHE A 87 -22.99 4.53 2.21
N ARG A 88 -23.29 4.50 0.90
CA ARG A 88 -23.05 5.63 -0.01
C ARG A 88 -23.90 6.86 0.34
N GLU A 89 -25.17 6.68 0.68
CA GLU A 89 -26.05 7.77 1.12
C GLU A 89 -25.51 8.48 2.37
N ILE A 90 -24.95 7.72 3.33
CA ILE A 90 -24.32 8.27 4.52
C ILE A 90 -23.14 9.17 4.16
N PHE A 91 -22.30 8.80 3.20
CA PHE A 91 -21.15 9.58 2.77
C PHE A 91 -21.49 10.81 1.88
N GLU A 92 -22.73 10.97 1.45
CA GLU A 92 -23.23 12.24 0.87
C GLU A 92 -23.54 13.29 1.96
N ARG A 93 -23.53 12.90 3.24
CA ARG A 93 -23.82 13.78 4.37
C ARG A 93 -22.52 14.35 4.92
N PRO A 94 -22.36 15.70 5.00
CA PRO A 94 -21.11 16.36 5.39
C PRO A 94 -20.56 15.92 6.75
N GLU A 95 -21.41 15.66 7.73
CA GLU A 95 -21.04 15.25 9.08
C GLU A 95 -20.37 13.87 9.15
N TYR A 96 -20.58 13.02 8.15
CA TYR A 96 -19.88 11.74 8.01
C TYR A 96 -18.66 11.86 7.08
N PHE A 97 -18.82 12.55 5.95
CA PHE A 97 -17.78 12.74 4.95
C PHE A 97 -16.52 13.39 5.53
N ILE A 98 -16.68 14.37 6.43
CA ILE A 98 -15.56 15.10 7.04
C ILE A 98 -14.60 14.18 7.81
N ASN A 99 -15.08 13.06 8.34
CA ASN A 99 -14.25 12.13 9.12
C ASN A 99 -13.40 11.23 8.24
N ASP A 100 -13.72 11.11 6.95
CA ASP A 100 -13.08 10.15 6.06
C ASP A 100 -13.09 10.61 4.59
N LYS A 101 -12.61 11.83 4.38
CA LYS A 101 -12.71 12.56 3.11
C LYS A 101 -12.11 11.79 1.93
N VAL A 102 -10.92 11.24 2.08
CA VAL A 102 -10.23 10.57 0.96
C VAL A 102 -10.89 9.25 0.60
N ARG A 103 -11.22 8.41 1.59
CA ARG A 103 -11.91 7.14 1.32
C ARG A 103 -13.34 7.36 0.82
N GLY A 104 -14.03 8.34 1.41
CA GLY A 104 -15.37 8.74 0.97
C GLY A 104 -15.37 9.23 -0.47
N GLU A 105 -14.46 10.14 -0.85
CA GLU A 105 -14.33 10.64 -2.22
C GLU A 105 -13.95 9.52 -3.19
N THR A 106 -13.04 8.64 -2.80
CA THR A 106 -12.66 7.48 -3.60
C THR A 106 -13.86 6.56 -3.82
N MET A 107 -14.67 6.27 -2.78
CA MET A 107 -15.86 5.46 -2.91
C MET A 107 -16.91 6.12 -3.84
N ARG A 108 -17.11 7.44 -3.76
CA ARG A 108 -18.04 8.19 -4.63
C ARG A 108 -17.66 8.07 -6.10
N HIS A 109 -16.37 8.05 -6.43
CA HIS A 109 -15.88 7.96 -7.81
C HIS A 109 -15.69 6.54 -8.33
N PHE A 110 -15.18 5.62 -7.49
CA PHE A 110 -14.84 4.26 -7.91
C PHE A 110 -15.81 3.18 -7.42
N GLY A 111 -16.75 3.55 -6.55
CA GLY A 111 -17.89 2.70 -6.17
C GLY A 111 -17.67 1.81 -4.96
N TYR A 112 -16.45 1.68 -4.44
CA TYR A 112 -16.09 0.78 -3.35
C TYR A 112 -15.28 1.47 -2.26
N PHE A 113 -15.49 1.05 -1.01
CA PHE A 113 -14.73 1.54 0.13
C PHE A 113 -13.48 0.68 0.36
N MET A 114 -12.38 1.32 0.72
CA MET A 114 -11.11 0.60 0.90
C MET A 114 -10.76 0.43 2.36
N THR A 115 -9.88 -0.54 2.64
CA THR A 115 -9.25 -0.75 3.94
C THR A 115 -8.30 0.40 4.29
N GLU A 116 -7.83 0.45 5.55
CA GLU A 116 -6.95 1.48 6.09
C GLU A 116 -7.61 2.86 6.27
N SER A 117 -6.80 3.91 6.35
CA SER A 117 -7.25 5.26 6.66
C SER A 117 -7.26 6.17 5.45
N SER A 118 -7.94 7.30 5.55
CA SER A 118 -7.87 8.37 4.56
C SER A 118 -6.46 8.89 4.34
N GLY A 119 -5.65 8.97 5.41
CA GLY A 119 -4.25 9.37 5.31
C GLY A 119 -3.45 8.43 4.42
N HIS A 120 -3.50 7.13 4.69
CA HIS A 120 -2.81 6.12 3.88
C HIS A 120 -3.25 6.17 2.41
N LEU A 121 -4.55 6.12 2.14
CA LEU A 121 -5.05 6.15 0.77
C LEU A 121 -4.62 7.41 0.01
N SER A 122 -4.54 8.56 0.70
CA SER A 122 -4.07 9.79 0.08
C SER A 122 -2.61 9.74 -0.37
N GLU A 123 -1.82 8.85 0.22
CA GLU A 123 -0.40 8.63 -0.12
C GLU A 123 -0.21 7.58 -1.24
N TYR A 124 -1.16 6.66 -1.41
CA TYR A 124 -1.13 5.65 -2.48
C TYR A 124 -1.68 6.17 -3.83
N LEU A 125 -2.54 7.18 -3.80
CA LEU A 125 -3.22 7.67 -5.00
C LEU A 125 -2.72 9.07 -5.43
N PRO A 126 -2.62 9.36 -6.75
CA PRO A 126 -2.06 10.61 -7.26
C PRO A 126 -3.01 11.82 -7.14
N TYR A 127 -4.19 11.67 -6.51
CA TYR A 127 -5.26 12.66 -6.61
C TYR A 127 -5.26 13.69 -5.49
N PHE A 128 -4.84 13.31 -4.27
CA PHE A 128 -5.18 14.02 -3.04
C PHE A 128 -4.08 14.92 -2.48
N ARG A 129 -2.82 14.72 -2.89
CA ARG A 129 -1.64 15.45 -2.34
C ARG A 129 -0.83 16.23 -3.38
N LYS A 130 -1.30 16.31 -4.62
CA LYS A 130 -0.54 16.87 -5.74
C LYS A 130 -0.32 18.40 -5.69
N ASN A 131 -1.02 19.12 -4.84
CA ASN A 131 -0.85 20.56 -4.63
C ASN A 131 -1.55 21.01 -3.34
N GLN A 132 -1.28 22.24 -2.89
CA GLN A 132 -1.83 22.79 -1.65
C GLN A 132 -3.36 22.78 -1.63
N LYS A 133 -4.02 23.11 -2.74
CA LYS A 133 -5.48 23.09 -2.83
C LYS A 133 -6.06 21.69 -2.54
N ALA A 134 -5.42 20.63 -3.05
CA ALA A 134 -5.85 19.26 -2.79
C ALA A 134 -5.61 18.87 -1.33
N LEU A 135 -4.47 19.27 -0.73
CA LEU A 135 -4.19 19.06 0.68
C LEU A 135 -5.23 19.74 1.58
N ASP A 136 -5.53 21.00 1.35
CA ASP A 136 -6.51 21.79 2.12
C ASP A 136 -7.92 21.19 2.04
N LEU A 137 -8.27 20.59 0.90
CA LEU A 137 -9.59 20.01 0.69
C LEU A 137 -9.77 18.64 1.33
N TYR A 138 -8.77 17.75 1.20
CA TYR A 138 -8.90 16.34 1.51
C TYR A 138 -8.02 15.85 2.66
N CYS A 139 -6.88 16.51 2.92
CA CYS A 139 -5.85 16.06 3.85
C CYS A 139 -5.66 17.02 5.04
N ASP A 140 -6.70 17.69 5.46
CA ASP A 140 -6.71 18.71 6.52
C ASP A 140 -6.99 18.14 7.93
N GLN A 141 -7.43 16.86 8.02
CA GLN A 141 -7.76 16.26 9.30
C GLN A 141 -6.50 15.69 9.98
N PRO A 142 -6.36 15.87 11.31
CA PRO A 142 -5.20 15.38 12.06
C PRO A 142 -5.12 13.85 12.09
N GLY A 143 -3.95 13.35 12.46
CA GLY A 143 -3.70 11.92 12.59
C GLY A 143 -3.87 11.20 11.26
N PHE A 144 -4.56 10.08 11.28
CA PHE A 144 -4.78 9.25 10.08
C PHE A 144 -5.79 9.85 9.08
N GLY A 145 -6.31 11.04 9.34
CA GLY A 145 -7.15 11.79 8.40
C GLY A 145 -6.40 12.47 7.25
N GLY A 146 -5.06 12.42 7.26
CA GLY A 146 -4.23 12.81 6.12
C GLY A 146 -3.39 14.07 6.30
N ALA A 147 -3.42 14.75 7.46
CA ALA A 147 -2.55 15.88 7.70
C ALA A 147 -1.07 15.52 7.47
N SER A 148 -0.35 16.38 6.73
CA SER A 148 1.05 16.14 6.39
C SER A 148 1.93 16.02 7.64
N GLY A 149 2.83 15.04 7.65
CA GLY A 149 3.74 14.77 8.77
C GLY A 149 3.11 14.09 9.98
N ALA A 150 1.79 13.83 9.99
CA ALA A 150 1.10 13.24 11.13
C ALA A 150 1.71 11.91 11.59
N TYR A 151 2.09 11.05 10.65
CA TYR A 151 2.72 9.77 10.96
C TYR A 151 4.14 9.93 11.55
N TYR A 152 4.90 10.91 11.08
CA TYR A 152 6.21 11.24 11.66
C TYR A 152 6.08 11.64 13.14
N TYR A 153 5.16 12.55 13.45
CA TYR A 153 4.91 12.96 14.83
C TYR A 153 4.40 11.82 15.72
N PHE A 154 3.58 10.93 15.16
CA PHE A 154 3.13 9.73 15.86
C PHE A 154 4.30 8.79 16.18
N CYS A 155 5.21 8.54 15.23
CA CYS A 155 6.40 7.73 15.44
C CYS A 155 7.35 8.35 16.47
N ASP A 156 7.60 9.66 16.40
CA ASP A 156 8.43 10.38 17.38
C ASP A 156 7.84 10.28 18.80
N MET A 157 6.53 10.48 18.94
CA MET A 157 5.83 10.30 20.20
C MET A 157 5.98 8.88 20.77
N LEU A 158 5.80 7.86 19.92
CA LEU A 158 5.98 6.46 20.33
C LEU A 158 7.42 6.16 20.72
N ALA A 159 8.40 6.62 19.92
CA ALA A 159 9.82 6.41 20.23
C ALA A 159 10.18 6.96 21.61
N ARG A 160 9.72 8.17 21.95
CA ARG A 160 9.91 8.77 23.28
C ARG A 160 9.22 7.94 24.36
N LYS A 161 7.97 7.55 24.15
CA LYS A 161 7.21 6.72 25.11
C LYS A 161 7.91 5.39 25.38
N TYR A 162 8.44 4.73 24.35
CA TYR A 162 9.13 3.45 24.51
C TYR A 162 10.49 3.58 25.22
N GLN A 163 11.15 4.75 25.19
CA GLN A 163 12.35 5.00 25.97
C GLN A 163 12.07 5.10 27.48
N GLU A 164 10.85 5.46 27.87
CA GLU A 164 10.42 5.63 29.27
C GLU A 164 9.90 4.33 29.88
N VAL A 165 9.66 3.28 29.09
CA VAL A 165 9.10 2.01 29.56
C VAL A 165 10.22 1.03 29.93
N ASP A 166 10.29 0.64 31.19
CA ASP A 166 11.13 -0.47 31.64
C ASP A 166 10.44 -1.80 31.30
N TYR A 167 10.78 -2.35 30.12
CA TYR A 167 10.22 -3.64 29.67
C TYR A 167 10.67 -4.85 30.48
N LEU A 168 11.68 -4.70 31.36
CA LEU A 168 12.17 -5.77 32.21
C LEU A 168 11.44 -5.83 33.55
N SER A 169 10.66 -4.78 33.88
CA SER A 169 9.91 -4.66 35.13
C SER A 169 8.48 -5.21 35.07
N PHE A 170 8.12 -5.94 34.02
CA PHE A 170 6.80 -6.58 33.95
C PHE A 170 6.65 -7.59 35.10
N GLU A 171 5.81 -7.26 36.08
CA GLU A 171 5.37 -8.23 37.07
C GLU A 171 4.68 -9.40 36.36
N LYS A 172 4.86 -10.62 36.86
CA LYS A 172 4.11 -11.80 36.42
C LYS A 172 2.64 -11.61 36.78
N GLY A 173 1.89 -10.95 35.92
CA GLY A 173 0.46 -10.80 36.03
C GLY A 173 -0.30 -11.91 35.30
N ASP A 174 -1.61 -11.87 35.39
CA ASP A 174 -2.50 -12.70 34.61
C ASP A 174 -2.28 -12.45 33.10
N LEU A 175 -2.54 -13.46 32.28
CA LEU A 175 -2.48 -13.33 30.82
C LEU A 175 -3.38 -12.17 30.39
N THR A 176 -2.83 -11.23 29.64
CA THR A 176 -3.62 -10.14 29.07
C THR A 176 -4.66 -10.71 28.09
N PRO A 177 -5.85 -10.12 28.03
CA PRO A 177 -6.83 -10.47 26.99
C PRO A 177 -6.21 -10.35 25.58
N ARG A 178 -6.67 -11.18 24.64
CA ARG A 178 -6.25 -11.05 23.24
C ARG A 178 -6.58 -9.66 22.73
N SER A 179 -5.62 -9.07 22.02
CA SER A 179 -5.81 -7.78 21.34
C SER A 179 -6.60 -7.95 20.05
N LYS A 180 -6.72 -6.87 19.27
CA LYS A 180 -7.29 -6.90 17.91
C LYS A 180 -6.38 -7.66 16.90
N GLU A 181 -5.11 -7.86 17.26
CA GLU A 181 -4.17 -8.64 16.45
C GLU A 181 -4.51 -10.12 16.55
N TYR A 182 -4.51 -10.81 15.40
CA TYR A 182 -5.07 -12.15 15.30
C TYR A 182 -4.07 -13.28 15.03
N CYS A 183 -2.75 -12.99 15.10
CA CYS A 183 -1.72 -14.01 15.00
C CYS A 183 -1.96 -15.19 15.96
N SER A 184 -2.33 -14.90 17.22
CA SER A 184 -2.64 -15.93 18.21
C SER A 184 -3.84 -16.81 17.82
N ASN A 185 -4.82 -16.28 17.07
CA ASN A 185 -5.96 -17.04 16.59
C ASN A 185 -5.55 -17.96 15.42
N VAL A 186 -4.60 -17.52 14.57
CA VAL A 186 -4.01 -18.36 13.53
C VAL A 186 -3.26 -19.53 14.16
N ILE A 187 -2.43 -19.27 15.18
CA ILE A 187 -1.70 -20.31 15.92
C ILE A 187 -2.69 -21.29 16.55
N GLU A 188 -3.72 -20.80 17.26
CA GLU A 188 -4.75 -21.66 17.86
C GLU A 188 -5.42 -22.54 16.80
N ALA A 189 -5.77 -21.98 15.64
CA ALA A 189 -6.40 -22.73 14.56
C ALA A 189 -5.50 -23.88 14.07
N MET A 190 -4.23 -23.61 13.88
CA MET A 190 -3.25 -24.60 13.43
C MET A 190 -3.01 -25.72 14.47
N GLU A 191 -3.02 -25.37 15.77
CA GLU A 191 -2.77 -26.34 16.86
C GLU A 191 -4.01 -27.14 17.27
N THR A 192 -5.21 -26.55 17.16
CA THR A 192 -6.45 -27.15 17.70
C THR A 192 -7.45 -27.62 16.63
N ASP A 193 -7.15 -27.39 15.35
CA ASP A 193 -8.07 -27.65 14.22
C ASP A 193 -9.40 -26.84 14.30
N LYS A 194 -9.39 -25.74 15.03
CA LYS A 194 -10.46 -24.77 15.05
C LYS A 194 -10.31 -23.82 13.87
N ILE A 195 -11.14 -23.95 12.84
CA ILE A 195 -11.06 -23.10 11.65
C ILE A 195 -11.18 -21.62 12.05
N PHE A 196 -10.21 -20.81 11.63
CA PHE A 196 -10.23 -19.37 11.80
C PHE A 196 -10.18 -18.68 10.45
N ARG A 197 -11.15 -17.79 10.16
CA ARG A 197 -11.22 -16.98 8.95
C ARG A 197 -10.66 -15.60 9.20
N PHE A 198 -9.79 -15.11 8.32
CA PHE A 198 -9.18 -13.80 8.38
C PHE A 198 -8.81 -13.29 6.98
N ASN A 199 -8.32 -12.06 6.85
CA ASN A 199 -7.66 -11.58 5.64
C ASN A 199 -6.14 -11.65 5.85
N GLY A 200 -5.42 -12.16 4.87
CA GLY A 200 -3.96 -12.28 4.92
C GLY A 200 -3.29 -11.90 3.61
N ASN A 201 -2.03 -11.53 3.73
CA ASN A 201 -1.20 -11.09 2.61
C ASN A 201 -0.31 -12.24 2.14
N VAL A 202 -0.46 -12.63 0.88
CA VAL A 202 0.24 -13.76 0.26
C VAL A 202 0.67 -13.42 -1.16
N ILE A 203 1.64 -14.17 -1.70
CA ILE A 203 2.02 -14.05 -3.10
C ILE A 203 0.87 -14.50 -3.98
N ASN A 204 0.48 -13.65 -4.92
CA ASN A 204 -0.58 -13.95 -5.88
C ASN A 204 -0.19 -15.13 -6.78
N LYS A 205 -1.02 -16.16 -6.74
CA LYS A 205 -0.99 -17.35 -7.60
C LYS A 205 -2.35 -17.53 -8.28
N GLY A 206 -2.91 -16.41 -8.79
CA GLY A 206 -4.23 -16.38 -9.37
C GLY A 206 -5.37 -16.17 -8.36
N TYR A 207 -5.08 -15.85 -7.09
CA TYR A 207 -6.10 -15.53 -6.09
C TYR A 207 -6.90 -14.28 -6.49
N ILE A 208 -6.22 -13.28 -7.06
CA ILE A 208 -6.83 -12.16 -7.78
C ILE A 208 -6.40 -12.26 -9.25
N ALA A 209 -7.33 -12.68 -10.10
CA ALA A 209 -7.04 -13.11 -11.46
C ALA A 209 -6.65 -11.98 -12.43
N ASN A 210 -6.88 -10.72 -12.10
CA ASN A 210 -6.51 -9.55 -12.89
C ASN A 210 -5.44 -8.67 -12.22
N LEU A 211 -4.70 -9.22 -11.27
CA LEU A 211 -3.43 -8.68 -10.79
C LEU A 211 -2.29 -9.65 -11.17
N PRO A 212 -1.05 -9.18 -11.34
CA PRO A 212 0.07 -10.01 -11.77
C PRO A 212 0.35 -11.17 -10.82
N ASP A 213 0.76 -12.29 -11.37
CA ASP A 213 1.37 -13.36 -10.59
C ASP A 213 2.66 -12.85 -9.94
N GLY A 214 2.93 -13.31 -8.72
CA GLY A 214 4.13 -12.92 -7.96
C GLY A 214 4.02 -11.60 -7.19
N CYS A 215 3.00 -10.77 -7.42
CA CYS A 215 2.73 -9.64 -6.52
C CYS A 215 2.18 -10.13 -5.17
N CYS A 216 2.15 -9.25 -4.17
CA CYS A 216 1.51 -9.54 -2.89
C CYS A 216 0.06 -9.07 -2.91
N VAL A 217 -0.87 -9.94 -2.56
CA VAL A 217 -2.31 -9.64 -2.49
C VAL A 217 -2.86 -9.93 -1.10
N GLU A 218 -3.82 -9.12 -0.67
CA GLU A 218 -4.60 -9.32 0.54
C GLU A 218 -5.94 -9.95 0.18
N VAL A 219 -6.19 -11.17 0.68
CA VAL A 219 -7.37 -11.97 0.35
C VAL A 219 -7.94 -12.63 1.59
N PRO A 220 -9.23 -13.02 1.59
CA PRO A 220 -9.78 -13.90 2.61
C PRO A 220 -9.01 -15.22 2.65
N MET A 221 -8.79 -15.75 3.85
CA MET A 221 -8.13 -17.04 4.06
C MET A 221 -8.69 -17.75 5.29
N PHE A 222 -8.44 -19.05 5.33
CA PHE A 222 -8.66 -19.87 6.51
C PHE A 222 -7.35 -20.42 7.05
N ALA A 223 -7.29 -20.62 8.35
CA ALA A 223 -6.27 -21.40 9.02
C ALA A 223 -6.91 -22.61 9.71
N ASP A 224 -6.27 -23.77 9.62
CA ASP A 224 -6.59 -25.00 10.34
C ASP A 224 -5.31 -25.81 10.60
N LYS A 225 -5.42 -27.03 11.10
CA LYS A 225 -4.24 -27.90 11.35
C LYS A 225 -3.43 -28.27 10.12
N TYR A 226 -3.96 -28.06 8.91
CA TYR A 226 -3.24 -28.31 7.66
C TYR A 226 -2.52 -27.07 7.13
N GLY A 227 -2.69 -25.92 7.81
CA GLY A 227 -2.00 -24.67 7.48
C GLY A 227 -2.92 -23.55 7.02
N LEU A 228 -2.46 -22.78 6.04
CA LEU A 228 -3.12 -21.58 5.55
C LEU A 228 -3.76 -21.84 4.18
N HIS A 229 -5.00 -21.44 4.01
CA HIS A 229 -5.82 -21.67 2.81
C HIS A 229 -6.32 -20.34 2.24
N PRO A 230 -5.56 -19.66 1.36
CA PRO A 230 -6.02 -18.45 0.68
C PRO A 230 -7.18 -18.75 -0.27
N GLU A 231 -8.20 -17.89 -0.26
CA GLU A 231 -9.33 -17.99 -1.18
C GLU A 231 -9.07 -17.27 -2.49
N SER A 232 -9.53 -17.83 -3.60
CA SER A 232 -9.57 -17.15 -4.88
C SER A 232 -10.82 -16.28 -4.95
N VAL A 233 -10.65 -14.98 -5.08
CA VAL A 233 -11.74 -13.99 -5.22
C VAL A 233 -12.10 -13.72 -6.68
N GLY A 234 -11.35 -14.31 -7.63
CA GLY A 234 -11.52 -14.06 -9.05
C GLY A 234 -10.98 -12.68 -9.47
N LYS A 235 -11.74 -11.94 -10.29
CA LYS A 235 -11.32 -10.62 -10.78
C LYS A 235 -11.88 -9.52 -9.89
N LEU A 236 -11.03 -8.57 -9.51
CA LEU A 236 -11.50 -7.27 -8.99
C LEU A 236 -12.28 -6.52 -10.10
N PRO A 237 -13.23 -5.64 -9.72
CA PRO A 237 -13.72 -4.62 -10.64
C PRO A 237 -12.56 -3.90 -11.33
N GLN A 238 -12.66 -3.69 -12.65
CA GLN A 238 -11.52 -3.25 -13.47
C GLN A 238 -10.91 -1.93 -12.99
N GLN A 239 -11.74 -0.98 -12.54
CA GLN A 239 -11.27 0.31 -12.00
C GLN A 239 -10.44 0.13 -10.72
N LEU A 240 -10.74 -0.85 -9.87
CA LEU A 240 -10.00 -1.14 -8.64
C LEU A 240 -8.69 -1.87 -8.93
N ALA A 241 -8.73 -2.84 -9.86
CA ALA A 241 -7.52 -3.53 -10.31
C ALA A 241 -6.51 -2.55 -10.91
N MET A 242 -6.97 -1.55 -11.68
CA MET A 242 -6.14 -0.50 -12.26
C MET A 242 -5.45 0.33 -11.15
N LEU A 243 -6.19 0.73 -10.11
CA LEU A 243 -5.62 1.46 -8.97
C LEU A 243 -4.57 0.60 -8.24
N ASN A 244 -4.91 -0.65 -7.91
CA ASN A 244 -3.96 -1.56 -7.28
C ASN A 244 -2.70 -1.80 -8.13
N GLN A 245 -2.85 -1.89 -9.46
CA GLN A 245 -1.73 -2.17 -10.38
C GLN A 245 -0.65 -1.08 -10.34
N MET A 246 -1.00 0.18 -10.08
CA MET A 246 -0.01 1.26 -9.94
C MET A 246 0.96 0.93 -8.81
N ASP A 247 0.44 0.64 -7.61
CA ASP A 247 1.25 0.34 -6.43
C ASP A 247 1.93 -1.03 -6.50
N VAL A 248 1.29 -2.03 -7.13
CA VAL A 248 1.92 -3.33 -7.41
C VAL A 248 3.22 -3.15 -8.19
N SER A 249 3.23 -2.25 -9.18
CA SER A 249 4.44 -1.97 -9.97
C SER A 249 5.57 -1.40 -9.11
N VAL A 250 5.24 -0.48 -8.20
CA VAL A 250 6.20 0.07 -7.22
C VAL A 250 6.76 -1.01 -6.31
N GLN A 251 5.87 -1.83 -5.74
CA GLN A 251 6.24 -2.87 -4.76
C GLN A 251 7.16 -3.94 -5.37
N LEU A 252 6.87 -4.38 -6.60
CA LEU A 252 7.70 -5.34 -7.35
C LEU A 252 9.09 -4.77 -7.62
N LEU A 253 9.17 -3.53 -8.15
CA LEU A 253 10.43 -2.84 -8.41
C LEU A 253 11.23 -2.59 -7.12
N ALA A 254 10.58 -2.16 -6.05
CA ALA A 254 11.24 -1.91 -4.77
C ALA A 254 11.84 -3.18 -4.17
N ALA A 255 11.10 -4.30 -4.19
CA ALA A 255 11.59 -5.59 -3.71
C ALA A 255 12.80 -6.07 -4.54
N GLU A 256 12.72 -5.97 -5.86
CA GLU A 256 13.81 -6.36 -6.75
C GLU A 256 15.05 -5.47 -6.56
N ALA A 257 14.86 -4.14 -6.46
CA ALA A 257 15.93 -3.18 -6.20
C ALA A 257 16.65 -3.47 -4.89
N ALA A 258 15.89 -3.76 -3.82
CA ALA A 258 16.45 -4.07 -2.51
C ALA A 258 17.26 -5.38 -2.52
N LEU A 259 16.76 -6.43 -3.18
CA LEU A 259 17.45 -7.73 -3.26
C LEU A 259 18.72 -7.67 -4.11
N LYS A 260 18.73 -6.88 -5.20
CA LYS A 260 19.88 -6.72 -6.09
C LYS A 260 20.84 -5.63 -5.61
N GLY A 261 20.41 -4.75 -4.72
CA GLY A 261 21.14 -3.54 -4.37
C GLY A 261 21.40 -2.68 -5.61
N ASP A 262 20.37 -2.47 -6.46
CA ASP A 262 20.47 -1.72 -7.70
C ASP A 262 19.84 -0.33 -7.54
N PRO A 263 20.66 0.77 -7.54
CA PRO A 263 20.16 2.12 -7.35
C PRO A 263 19.25 2.59 -8.51
N GLU A 264 19.48 2.11 -9.75
CA GLU A 264 18.64 2.50 -10.88
C GLU A 264 17.26 1.86 -10.82
N LEU A 265 17.15 0.61 -10.35
CA LEU A 265 15.86 0.00 -10.06
C LEU A 265 15.15 0.69 -8.89
N LEU A 266 15.89 1.12 -7.87
CA LEU A 266 15.32 1.90 -6.77
C LEU A 266 14.74 3.23 -7.28
N PHE A 267 15.50 3.95 -8.12
CA PHE A 267 15.00 5.14 -8.79
C PHE A 267 13.73 4.84 -9.60
N ALA A 268 13.73 3.74 -10.36
CA ALA A 268 12.58 3.35 -11.17
C ALA A 268 11.33 3.06 -10.32
N ALA A 269 11.50 2.44 -9.13
CA ALA A 269 10.42 2.20 -8.18
C ALA A 269 9.83 3.52 -7.67
N VAL A 270 10.68 4.46 -7.26
CA VAL A 270 10.23 5.78 -6.77
C VAL A 270 9.59 6.61 -7.89
N ALA A 271 10.12 6.52 -9.12
CA ALA A 271 9.55 7.22 -10.27
C ALA A 271 8.20 6.62 -10.73
N ALA A 272 7.95 5.34 -10.45
CA ALA A 272 6.67 4.68 -10.71
C ALA A 272 5.60 4.98 -9.64
N ASP A 273 6.00 5.52 -8.48
CA ASP A 273 5.06 5.84 -7.40
C ASP A 273 4.04 6.90 -7.85
N PRO A 274 2.72 6.61 -7.70
CA PRO A 274 1.67 7.47 -8.24
C PRO A 274 1.68 8.89 -7.68
N LEU A 275 1.95 9.04 -6.38
CA LEU A 275 2.00 10.35 -5.74
C LEU A 275 3.27 11.10 -6.11
N THR A 276 4.43 10.46 -6.02
CA THR A 276 5.73 11.06 -6.35
C THR A 276 5.74 11.57 -7.78
N SER A 277 5.27 10.75 -8.74
CA SER A 277 5.20 11.12 -10.15
C SER A 277 4.17 12.21 -10.46
N ALA A 278 3.15 12.38 -9.62
CA ALA A 278 2.19 13.48 -9.76
C ALA A 278 2.71 14.84 -9.30
N VAL A 279 3.81 14.85 -8.53
CA VAL A 279 4.34 16.08 -7.88
C VAL A 279 5.70 16.48 -8.42
N LEU A 280 6.59 15.51 -8.70
CA LEU A 280 7.99 15.74 -9.03
C LEU A 280 8.32 15.34 -10.48
N THR A 281 9.27 16.05 -11.09
CA THR A 281 9.89 15.69 -12.37
C THR A 281 10.88 14.53 -12.18
N LEU A 282 11.23 13.83 -13.25
CA LEU A 282 12.23 12.73 -13.18
C LEU A 282 13.59 13.19 -12.63
N LYS A 283 13.99 14.44 -12.89
CA LYS A 283 15.24 14.98 -12.35
C LYS A 283 15.15 15.19 -10.83
N GLU A 284 14.05 15.78 -10.36
CA GLU A 284 13.82 15.99 -8.92
C GLU A 284 13.72 14.65 -8.16
N ILE A 285 13.05 13.63 -8.74
CA ILE A 285 12.99 12.28 -8.18
C ILE A 285 14.41 11.70 -8.07
N ARG A 286 15.22 11.83 -9.12
CA ARG A 286 16.60 11.30 -9.13
C ARG A 286 17.47 11.96 -8.07
N ASP A 287 17.38 13.27 -7.94
CA ASP A 287 18.12 14.03 -6.92
C ASP A 287 17.69 13.62 -5.51
N MET A 288 16.38 13.52 -5.27
CA MET A 288 15.84 13.07 -3.99
C MET A 288 16.32 11.64 -3.64
N VAL A 289 16.26 10.69 -4.57
CA VAL A 289 16.72 9.32 -4.33
C VAL A 289 18.23 9.27 -4.08
N ALA A 290 19.02 10.08 -4.78
CA ALA A 290 20.46 10.16 -4.55
C ALA A 290 20.79 10.70 -3.16
N GLU A 291 20.12 11.75 -2.72
CA GLU A 291 20.25 12.34 -1.38
C GLU A 291 19.86 11.33 -0.29
N MET A 292 18.71 10.68 -0.43
CA MET A 292 18.23 9.66 0.52
C MET A 292 19.17 8.45 0.62
N LEU A 293 19.73 7.98 -0.51
CA LEU A 293 20.70 6.88 -0.50
C LEU A 293 21.97 7.27 0.25
N GLU A 294 22.44 8.52 0.13
CA GLU A 294 23.61 8.99 0.86
C GLU A 294 23.35 9.10 2.35
N ASP A 295 22.25 9.74 2.75
CA ASP A 295 21.90 9.96 4.15
C ASP A 295 21.61 8.66 4.90
N GLN A 296 21.04 7.67 4.21
CA GLN A 296 20.64 6.39 4.79
C GLN A 296 21.67 5.27 4.57
N ARG A 297 22.84 5.56 4.02
CA ARG A 297 23.88 4.60 3.62
C ARG A 297 24.20 3.56 4.70
N GLN A 298 24.28 3.97 5.95
CA GLN A 298 24.59 3.09 7.09
C GLN A 298 23.54 1.97 7.32
N TRP A 299 22.30 2.18 6.87
CA TRP A 299 21.19 1.19 7.00
C TRP A 299 20.94 0.40 5.72
N LEU A 300 21.65 0.73 4.64
CA LEU A 300 21.45 0.16 3.32
C LEU A 300 22.72 -0.52 2.79
N PRO A 301 23.24 -1.55 3.47
CA PRO A 301 24.51 -2.18 3.11
C PRO A 301 24.52 -2.80 1.71
N GLN A 302 23.34 -3.18 1.18
CA GLN A 302 23.21 -3.73 -0.17
C GLN A 302 23.52 -2.71 -1.29
N TYR A 303 23.56 -1.41 -0.95
CA TYR A 303 23.93 -0.32 -1.88
C TYR A 303 25.34 0.21 -1.62
N GLU A 304 26.15 -0.44 -0.75
CA GLU A 304 27.50 0.00 -0.47
C GLU A 304 28.35 0.08 -1.74
N GLY A 305 29.03 1.21 -1.92
CA GLY A 305 29.86 1.50 -3.09
C GLY A 305 29.07 1.75 -4.39
N LYS A 306 27.75 1.83 -4.33
CA LYS A 306 26.88 2.10 -5.48
C LYS A 306 26.24 3.47 -5.38
N SER A 307 25.94 4.07 -6.54
CA SER A 307 25.26 5.36 -6.65
C SER A 307 24.43 5.39 -7.92
N LEU A 308 23.47 6.31 -7.95
CA LEU A 308 22.74 6.63 -9.17
C LEU A 308 23.65 7.30 -10.21
N ARG A 309 23.34 7.10 -11.49
CA ARG A 309 23.97 7.86 -12.58
C ARG A 309 23.60 9.35 -12.43
N THR A 310 24.57 10.20 -12.58
CA THR A 310 24.33 11.66 -12.68
C THR A 310 23.76 11.96 -14.07
N LEU A 311 22.61 12.62 -14.11
CA LEU A 311 21.98 13.11 -15.34
C LEU A 311 21.69 14.59 -15.19
N ASP A 312 22.43 15.39 -15.95
CA ASP A 312 22.23 16.85 -15.98
C ASP A 312 21.05 17.21 -16.88
N ILE A 313 20.42 18.35 -16.62
CA ILE A 313 19.43 18.91 -17.53
C ILE A 313 20.16 19.33 -18.82
N ILE A 314 19.68 18.84 -19.95
CA ILE A 314 20.18 19.29 -21.26
C ILE A 314 19.53 20.65 -21.55
N PRO A 315 20.31 21.74 -21.57
CA PRO A 315 19.75 23.08 -21.80
C PRO A 315 19.29 23.22 -23.25
N THR A 316 18.24 23.97 -23.47
CA THR A 316 17.86 24.42 -24.81
C THR A 316 18.96 25.32 -25.36
N PRO A 317 19.52 25.06 -26.55
CA PRO A 317 20.50 25.94 -27.17
C PRO A 317 19.91 27.34 -27.41
N ALA A 318 20.72 28.39 -27.17
CA ALA A 318 20.29 29.74 -27.37
C ALA A 318 19.80 29.98 -28.81
N GLY A 319 18.65 30.62 -28.95
CA GLY A 319 18.00 30.89 -30.24
C GLY A 319 17.15 29.72 -30.79
N LEU A 320 17.01 28.62 -30.01
CA LEU A 320 16.13 27.51 -30.37
C LEU A 320 14.96 27.38 -29.39
N GLU A 321 14.75 28.35 -28.52
CA GLU A 321 13.62 28.38 -27.59
C GLU A 321 12.29 28.40 -28.36
N GLY A 322 11.45 27.41 -28.10
CA GLY A 322 10.16 27.26 -28.80
C GLY A 322 10.25 26.81 -30.26
N VAL A 323 11.43 26.42 -30.74
CA VAL A 323 11.64 25.92 -32.10
C VAL A 323 11.78 24.40 -32.11
N ALA A 324 10.89 23.71 -32.79
CA ALA A 324 11.07 22.28 -33.10
C ALA A 324 12.13 22.14 -34.23
N VAL A 325 13.27 21.51 -33.92
CA VAL A 325 14.32 21.21 -34.91
C VAL A 325 14.07 19.82 -35.49
N PRO A 326 13.80 19.69 -36.79
CA PRO A 326 13.62 18.38 -37.41
C PRO A 326 14.95 17.64 -37.48
N LEU A 327 15.00 16.47 -36.87
CA LEU A 327 16.16 15.58 -36.92
C LEU A 327 16.19 14.71 -38.21
N ASP A 328 15.03 14.50 -38.84
CA ASP A 328 14.84 13.62 -39.98
C ASP A 328 13.65 14.14 -40.85
N PRO A 329 13.79 14.15 -42.21
CA PRO A 329 12.68 14.43 -43.10
C PRO A 329 11.44 13.55 -42.88
N ALA A 330 11.61 12.32 -42.38
CA ALA A 330 10.50 11.43 -42.00
C ALA A 330 9.71 11.95 -40.78
N LEU A 331 10.32 12.79 -39.92
CA LEU A 331 9.68 13.48 -38.81
C LEU A 331 9.05 14.82 -39.18
N ALA A 332 9.07 15.21 -40.45
CA ALA A 332 8.47 16.45 -40.98
C ALA A 332 6.95 16.55 -40.73
N ILE A 333 6.28 15.45 -40.32
CA ILE A 333 4.89 15.47 -39.87
C ILE A 333 4.76 16.31 -38.58
N VAL A 334 5.70 16.20 -37.66
CA VAL A 334 5.71 16.97 -36.40
C VAL A 334 5.83 18.48 -36.68
N HIS A 335 6.64 18.85 -37.70
CA HIS A 335 6.78 20.23 -38.15
C HIS A 335 5.51 20.83 -38.76
N ARG A 336 4.68 20.02 -39.45
CA ARG A 336 3.42 20.50 -40.02
C ARG A 336 2.41 20.87 -38.95
N PHE A 337 2.39 20.17 -37.83
CA PHE A 337 1.48 20.48 -36.72
C PHE A 337 1.94 21.68 -35.89
N GLY A 338 3.25 21.92 -35.74
CA GLY A 338 3.77 23.13 -35.08
C GLY A 338 3.42 24.43 -35.87
N LYS A 339 3.44 24.37 -37.20
CA LYS A 339 3.05 25.53 -38.04
C LYS A 339 1.56 25.80 -38.13
N LEU A 340 0.71 24.84 -37.73
CA LEU A 340 -0.76 25.03 -37.68
C LEU A 340 -1.23 25.74 -36.40
N ALA A 341 -0.37 25.84 -35.39
CA ALA A 341 -0.65 26.55 -34.13
C ALA A 341 -0.36 28.07 -34.21
N ASP A 342 0.35 28.53 -35.26
CA ASP A 342 0.73 29.94 -35.47
C ASP A 342 -0.14 30.70 -36.48
N ASN A 343 -1.33 30.14 -36.86
CA ASN A 343 -2.28 30.84 -37.76
C ASN A 343 -3.65 31.02 -37.09
#